data_98e63b81304734400ff03cbc21c2e28e
#
_entry.id   98e63b81304734400ff03cbc21c2e28e
#
_cell.length_a   1.000
_cell.length_b   1.000
_cell.length_c   1.000
_cell.angle_alpha   90.00
_cell.angle_beta   90.00
_cell.angle_gamma   90.00
#
_symmetry.space_group_name_H-M   'P 1'
#
loop_
_entity.id
_entity.type
_entity.pdbx_description
1 polymer ?
#
loop_
_entity_poly.entity_id
_entity_poly.type
_entity_poly.pdbx_seq_one_letter_code
_entity_poly.pdbx_strand_id
1 'polypeptide(L)'
;MPVTIDYYMSLNSPWTYLGSAPFAEIAERNGATVNIKPCKFGPIFEQTGGLPLPKRSPQRRAYRMMELKRWREVRSAPINLEPKHFPCDDAAAVRLVIAARLQGKNAHRLSLELGRALWEREETLAEPATMALAAERAGLDVAQLRASGPSDAELDALYERFTQEALSAGVFGAPSYVLPSGEIFWGQDRLELLERALKKLAS
;
A
#
# COMPACT_ATOMS: atom_id res chain seq x y z
N MET A 1 17.29 8.77 -16.60
CA MET A 1 15.98 8.08 -16.66
C MET A 1 15.31 8.20 -15.29
N PRO A 2 13.98 8.28 -15.19
CA PRO A 2 13.31 8.36 -13.91
C PRO A 2 13.63 7.13 -13.04
N VAL A 3 13.85 7.35 -11.74
CA VAL A 3 14.08 6.27 -10.78
C VAL A 3 12.77 5.55 -10.54
N THR A 4 12.77 4.21 -10.66
CA THR A 4 11.59 3.39 -10.33
C THR A 4 11.68 2.93 -8.87
N ILE A 5 10.61 3.13 -8.11
CA ILE A 5 10.50 2.71 -6.72
C ILE A 5 9.53 1.52 -6.67
N ASP A 6 10.01 0.34 -6.29
CA ASP A 6 9.12 -0.77 -5.96
C ASP A 6 8.44 -0.52 -4.63
N TYR A 7 7.12 -0.36 -4.67
CA TYR A 7 6.30 -0.03 -3.51
C TYR A 7 5.49 -1.25 -3.05
N TYR A 8 5.99 -1.94 -2.03
CA TYR A 8 5.35 -3.11 -1.43
C TYR A 8 4.38 -2.68 -0.33
N MET A 9 3.10 -3.00 -0.49
CA MET A 9 2.04 -2.45 0.35
C MET A 9 0.90 -3.43 0.63
N SER A 10 0.07 -3.08 1.61
CA SER A 10 -1.19 -3.75 1.92
C SER A 10 -2.27 -2.71 2.23
N LEU A 11 -3.47 -2.87 1.70
CA LEU A 11 -4.62 -2.01 2.01
C LEU A 11 -5.03 -2.13 3.49
N ASN A 12 -4.82 -3.31 4.10
CA ASN A 12 -5.04 -3.55 5.52
C ASN A 12 -3.96 -2.96 6.45
N SER A 13 -3.01 -2.17 5.91
CA SER A 13 -2.00 -1.50 6.73
C SER A 13 -2.34 -0.03 6.97
N PRO A 14 -2.57 0.41 8.22
CA PRO A 14 -2.74 1.83 8.53
C PRO A 14 -1.48 2.64 8.23
N TRP A 15 -0.30 2.00 8.29
CA TRP A 15 0.97 2.64 7.95
C TRP A 15 1.11 2.87 6.45
N THR A 16 0.57 1.95 5.62
CA THR A 16 0.42 2.15 4.18
C THR A 16 -0.48 3.35 3.90
N TYR A 17 -1.66 3.39 4.52
CA TYR A 17 -2.59 4.50 4.37
C TYR A 17 -1.94 5.85 4.74
N LEU A 18 -1.35 5.95 5.94
CA LEU A 18 -0.69 7.18 6.43
C LEU A 18 0.48 7.64 5.55
N GLY A 19 1.19 6.70 4.92
CA GLY A 19 2.32 7.00 4.05
C GLY A 19 1.95 7.28 2.60
N SER A 20 0.76 6.89 2.15
CA SER A 20 0.44 6.85 0.72
C SER A 20 0.39 8.23 0.08
N ALA A 21 -0.28 9.20 0.69
CA ALA A 21 -0.36 10.56 0.16
C ALA A 21 1.01 11.27 0.14
N PRO A 22 1.77 11.36 1.26
CA PRO A 22 3.08 11.99 1.24
C PRO A 22 4.09 11.26 0.34
N PHE A 23 3.97 9.94 0.16
CA PHE A 23 4.79 9.20 -0.80
C PHE A 23 4.48 9.60 -2.24
N ALA A 24 3.20 9.79 -2.60
CA ALA A 24 2.84 10.27 -3.94
C ALA A 24 3.50 11.62 -4.25
N GLU A 25 3.45 12.56 -3.30
CA GLU A 25 4.07 13.88 -3.43
C GLU A 25 5.60 13.79 -3.58
N ILE A 26 6.26 12.91 -2.81
CA ILE A 26 7.70 12.67 -2.91
C ILE A 26 8.05 12.10 -4.28
N ALA A 27 7.32 11.10 -4.77
CA ALA A 27 7.56 10.50 -6.08
C ALA A 27 7.40 11.53 -7.20
N GLU A 28 6.32 12.32 -7.17
CA GLU A 28 6.04 13.35 -8.17
C GLU A 28 7.13 14.41 -8.23
N ARG A 29 7.47 15.05 -7.09
CA ARG A 29 8.46 16.14 -7.08
C ARG A 29 9.90 15.70 -7.38
N ASN A 30 10.19 14.39 -7.28
CA ASN A 30 11.48 13.82 -7.68
C ASN A 30 11.44 13.12 -9.04
N GLY A 31 10.33 13.19 -9.78
CA GLY A 31 10.18 12.56 -11.09
C GLY A 31 10.33 11.03 -11.04
N ALA A 32 10.03 10.41 -9.90
CA ALA A 32 10.17 8.96 -9.71
C ALA A 32 8.92 8.22 -10.19
N THR A 33 9.11 7.02 -10.72
CA THR A 33 8.04 6.11 -11.11
C THR A 33 7.69 5.18 -9.96
N VAL A 34 6.41 5.12 -9.58
CA VAL A 34 5.92 4.21 -8.54
C VAL A 34 5.48 2.88 -9.18
N ASN A 35 6.19 1.81 -8.87
CA ASN A 35 5.84 0.45 -9.24
C ASN A 35 5.13 -0.22 -8.05
N ILE A 36 3.81 -0.02 -7.95
CA ILE A 36 3.01 -0.53 -6.82
C ILE A 36 2.88 -2.04 -6.89
N LYS A 37 3.18 -2.70 -5.77
CA LYS A 37 3.15 -4.15 -5.60
C LYS A 37 2.41 -4.53 -4.31
N PRO A 38 1.09 -4.71 -4.36
CA PRO A 38 0.37 -5.28 -3.22
C PRO A 38 0.93 -6.66 -2.84
N CYS A 39 1.06 -6.95 -1.54
CA CYS A 39 1.64 -8.21 -1.04
C CYS A 39 0.83 -8.81 0.10
N LYS A 40 0.86 -10.14 0.20
CA LYS A 40 0.34 -10.91 1.32
C LYS A 40 1.34 -10.89 2.48
N PHE A 41 1.08 -10.09 3.51
CA PHE A 41 2.03 -9.98 4.63
C PHE A 41 1.97 -11.13 5.64
N GLY A 42 0.97 -12.00 5.59
CA GLY A 42 0.96 -13.24 6.37
C GLY A 42 2.18 -14.11 6.09
N PRO A 43 2.37 -14.60 4.86
CA PRO A 43 3.55 -15.38 4.46
C PRO A 43 4.89 -14.65 4.67
N ILE A 44 4.93 -13.33 4.46
CA ILE A 44 6.14 -12.52 4.72
C ILE A 44 6.49 -12.56 6.21
N PHE A 45 5.52 -12.36 7.11
CA PHE A 45 5.77 -12.39 8.55
C PHE A 45 6.26 -13.77 9.03
N GLU A 46 5.71 -14.85 8.48
CA GLU A 46 6.12 -16.21 8.84
C GLU A 46 7.61 -16.47 8.55
N GLN A 47 8.12 -15.93 7.44
CA GLN A 47 9.50 -16.12 7.03
C GLN A 47 10.48 -15.11 7.62
N THR A 48 10.01 -13.92 8.00
CA THR A 48 10.88 -12.82 8.48
C THR A 48 10.79 -12.56 9.97
N GLY A 49 10.05 -13.38 10.71
CA GLY A 49 9.88 -13.22 12.16
C GLY A 49 8.90 -12.12 12.55
N GLY A 50 8.14 -11.57 11.61
CA GLY A 50 7.06 -10.63 11.87
C GLY A 50 5.89 -11.29 12.62
N LEU A 51 5.12 -10.48 13.36
CA LEU A 51 3.94 -11.00 14.07
C LEU A 51 2.67 -10.29 13.57
N PRO A 52 1.66 -11.05 13.14
CA PRO A 52 0.31 -10.53 12.93
C PRO A 52 -0.21 -9.82 14.18
N LEU A 53 -1.02 -8.79 14.01
CA LEU A 53 -1.47 -7.93 15.10
C LEU A 53 -2.04 -8.69 16.32
N PRO A 54 -2.90 -9.72 16.15
CA PRO A 54 -3.44 -10.48 17.29
C PRO A 54 -2.38 -11.23 18.10
N LYS A 55 -1.27 -11.62 17.45
CA LYS A 55 -0.16 -12.36 18.10
C LYS A 55 0.87 -11.46 18.78
N ARG A 56 0.74 -10.13 18.68
CA ARG A 56 1.65 -9.18 19.34
C ARG A 56 1.33 -9.04 20.82
N SER A 57 2.36 -8.81 21.64
CA SER A 57 2.18 -8.56 23.07
C SER A 57 1.27 -7.35 23.33
N PRO A 58 0.58 -7.29 24.49
CA PRO A 58 -0.26 -6.16 24.86
C PRO A 58 0.49 -4.81 24.79
N GLN A 59 1.77 -4.78 25.20
CA GLN A 59 2.61 -3.58 25.18
C GLN A 59 2.82 -3.11 23.74
N ARG A 60 3.13 -4.00 22.79
CA ARG A 60 3.31 -3.65 21.37
C ARG A 60 2.01 -3.18 20.72
N ARG A 61 0.87 -3.74 21.11
CA ARG A 61 -0.45 -3.29 20.63
C ARG A 61 -0.79 -1.91 21.18
N ALA A 62 -0.55 -1.66 22.47
CA ALA A 62 -0.75 -0.36 23.09
C ALA A 62 0.15 0.72 22.46
N TYR A 63 1.44 0.42 22.27
CA TYR A 63 2.37 1.33 21.62
C TYR A 63 1.94 1.65 20.17
N ARG A 64 1.49 0.64 19.41
CA ARG A 64 0.94 0.87 18.06
C ARG A 64 -0.19 1.91 18.08
N MET A 65 -1.09 1.86 19.04
CA MET A 65 -2.19 2.83 19.16
C MET A 65 -1.71 4.23 19.48
N MET A 66 -0.68 4.36 20.33
CA MET A 66 -0.03 5.66 20.57
C MET A 66 0.61 6.22 19.30
N GLU A 67 1.33 5.40 18.54
CA GLU A 67 1.96 5.82 17.29
C GLU A 67 0.92 6.21 16.22
N LEU A 68 -0.18 5.47 16.09
CA LEU A 68 -1.25 5.84 15.17
C LEU A 68 -1.87 7.21 15.51
N LYS A 69 -2.04 7.53 16.81
CA LYS A 69 -2.52 8.85 17.24
C LYS A 69 -1.53 9.96 16.86
N ARG A 70 -0.24 9.77 17.13
CA ARG A 70 0.82 10.72 16.80
C ARG A 70 0.89 10.97 15.29
N TRP A 71 0.93 9.89 14.52
CA TRP A 71 1.07 10.00 13.06
C TRP A 71 -0.20 10.51 12.37
N ARG A 72 -1.39 10.29 12.94
CA ARG A 72 -2.61 10.94 12.51
C ARG A 72 -2.49 12.47 12.55
N GLU A 73 -1.93 13.00 13.63
CA GLU A 73 -1.71 14.43 13.81
C GLU A 73 -0.61 14.96 12.87
N VAL A 74 0.54 14.31 12.85
CA VAL A 74 1.68 14.69 12.00
C VAL A 74 1.33 14.70 10.52
N ARG A 75 0.53 13.72 10.06
CA ARG A 75 0.10 13.60 8.67
C ARG A 75 -1.19 14.38 8.36
N SER A 76 -1.84 14.98 9.35
CA SER A 76 -3.18 15.58 9.22
C SER A 76 -4.15 14.63 8.52
N ALA A 77 -4.04 13.33 8.78
CA ALA A 77 -4.80 12.28 8.13
C ALA A 77 -5.98 11.86 9.01
N PRO A 78 -7.24 11.90 8.52
CA PRO A 78 -8.43 11.59 9.32
C PRO A 78 -8.64 10.08 9.51
N ILE A 79 -7.57 9.37 9.90
CA ILE A 79 -7.62 7.92 10.11
C ILE A 79 -8.48 7.57 11.33
N ASN A 80 -9.42 6.63 11.14
CA ASN A 80 -10.04 5.90 12.23
C ASN A 80 -9.04 4.92 12.84
N LEU A 81 -8.84 5.02 14.15
CA LEU A 81 -7.86 4.17 14.85
C LEU A 81 -8.35 2.74 15.03
N GLU A 82 -9.67 2.56 15.09
CA GLU A 82 -10.38 1.28 15.24
C GLU A 82 -11.53 1.21 14.22
N PRO A 83 -11.22 1.13 12.90
CA PRO A 83 -12.25 1.16 11.88
C PRO A 83 -13.13 -0.10 11.94
N LYS A 84 -14.42 0.07 11.67
CA LYS A 84 -15.47 -0.96 11.78
C LYS A 84 -15.16 -2.25 11.00
N HIS A 85 -14.51 -2.12 9.85
CA HIS A 85 -14.27 -3.23 8.91
C HIS A 85 -12.81 -3.71 8.89
N PHE A 86 -12.04 -3.48 9.96
CA PHE A 86 -10.65 -3.96 10.04
C PHE A 86 -10.55 -5.20 10.96
N PRO A 87 -9.87 -6.26 10.52
CA PRO A 87 -9.30 -6.50 9.18
C PRO A 87 -10.39 -6.72 8.13
N CYS A 88 -10.15 -6.22 6.91
CA CYS A 88 -11.09 -6.30 5.79
C CYS A 88 -10.68 -7.39 4.80
N ASP A 89 -11.66 -8.07 4.19
CA ASP A 89 -11.41 -8.82 2.97
C ASP A 89 -11.14 -7.82 1.84
N ASP A 90 -9.89 -7.75 1.40
CA ASP A 90 -9.42 -6.80 0.39
C ASP A 90 -9.04 -7.47 -0.95
N ALA A 91 -9.31 -8.77 -1.12
CA ALA A 91 -8.87 -9.53 -2.29
C ALA A 91 -9.33 -8.92 -3.62
N ALA A 92 -10.62 -8.57 -3.73
CA ALA A 92 -11.15 -7.94 -4.94
C ALA A 92 -10.58 -6.54 -5.18
N ALA A 93 -10.36 -5.75 -4.12
CA ALA A 93 -9.76 -4.42 -4.20
C ALA A 93 -8.28 -4.49 -4.63
N VAL A 94 -7.53 -5.47 -4.12
CA VAL A 94 -6.14 -5.73 -4.53
C VAL A 94 -6.06 -6.09 -6.02
N ARG A 95 -6.97 -6.94 -6.51
CA ARG A 95 -7.04 -7.27 -7.95
C ARG A 95 -7.26 -6.01 -8.80
N LEU A 96 -8.12 -5.08 -8.38
CA LEU A 96 -8.32 -3.81 -9.09
C LEU A 96 -7.05 -2.96 -9.12
N VAL A 97 -6.29 -2.88 -8.03
CA VAL A 97 -5.01 -2.16 -7.98
C VAL A 97 -4.02 -2.79 -8.96
N ILE A 98 -3.92 -4.12 -9.00
CA ILE A 98 -3.03 -4.84 -9.92
C ILE A 98 -3.49 -4.63 -11.38
N ALA A 99 -4.79 -4.72 -11.67
CA ALA A 99 -5.34 -4.48 -13.00
C ALA A 99 -5.07 -3.06 -13.50
N ALA A 100 -5.26 -2.05 -12.63
CA ALA A 100 -4.95 -0.66 -12.96
C ALA A 100 -3.46 -0.47 -13.27
N ARG A 101 -2.56 -1.08 -12.46
CA ARG A 101 -1.12 -1.07 -12.71
C ARG A 101 -0.75 -1.66 -14.06
N LEU A 102 -1.28 -2.83 -14.40
CA LEU A 102 -0.98 -3.52 -15.67
C LEU A 102 -1.46 -2.73 -16.90
N GLN A 103 -2.52 -1.95 -16.75
CA GLN A 103 -3.06 -1.09 -17.79
C GLN A 103 -2.42 0.31 -17.83
N GLY A 104 -1.34 0.54 -17.09
CA GLY A 104 -0.64 1.82 -17.04
C GLY A 104 -1.46 2.96 -16.42
N LYS A 105 -2.49 2.63 -15.64
CA LYS A 105 -3.33 3.61 -14.94
C LYS A 105 -2.69 3.99 -13.59
N ASN A 106 -3.18 5.06 -12.98
CA ASN A 106 -2.68 5.49 -11.66
C ASN A 106 -3.17 4.56 -10.53
N ALA A 107 -2.56 3.37 -10.45
CA ALA A 107 -2.86 2.36 -9.45
C ALA A 107 -2.53 2.81 -8.02
N HIS A 108 -1.55 3.69 -7.84
CA HIS A 108 -1.23 4.26 -6.52
C HIS A 108 -2.36 5.16 -6.03
N ARG A 109 -2.92 6.02 -6.89
CA ARG A 109 -4.09 6.83 -6.52
C ARG A 109 -5.30 5.97 -6.20
N LEU A 110 -5.55 4.89 -6.96
CA LEU A 110 -6.61 3.94 -6.65
C LEU A 110 -6.40 3.30 -5.28
N SER A 111 -5.19 2.85 -4.96
CA SER A 111 -4.88 2.26 -3.66
C SER A 111 -5.07 3.24 -2.50
N LEU A 112 -4.77 4.53 -2.71
CA LEU A 112 -5.03 5.58 -1.73
C LEU A 112 -6.53 5.77 -1.49
N GLU A 113 -7.37 5.81 -2.53
CA GLU A 113 -8.82 5.97 -2.38
C GLU A 113 -9.48 4.75 -1.71
N LEU A 114 -8.98 3.53 -2.01
CA LEU A 114 -9.37 2.32 -1.29
C LEU A 114 -8.92 2.36 0.18
N GLY A 115 -7.72 2.84 0.45
CA GLY A 115 -7.24 3.08 1.81
C GLY A 115 -8.13 4.08 2.56
N ARG A 116 -8.54 5.17 1.91
CA ARG A 116 -9.49 6.13 2.47
C ARG A 116 -10.86 5.53 2.76
N ALA A 117 -11.35 4.63 1.88
CA ALA A 117 -12.59 3.90 2.12
C ALA A 117 -12.54 3.15 3.45
N LEU A 118 -11.51 2.35 3.66
CA LEU A 118 -11.35 1.54 4.87
C LEU A 118 -11.02 2.38 6.11
N TRP A 119 -10.02 3.28 6.01
CA TRP A 119 -9.41 3.93 7.18
C TRP A 119 -10.05 5.26 7.56
N GLU A 120 -10.72 5.96 6.63
CA GLU A 120 -11.39 7.24 6.92
C GLU A 120 -12.92 7.08 6.99
N ARG A 121 -13.52 6.42 5.98
CA ARG A 121 -14.97 6.40 5.78
C ARG A 121 -15.66 5.17 6.36
N GLU A 122 -14.90 4.25 6.95
CA GLU A 122 -15.42 3.00 7.53
C GLU A 122 -16.24 2.17 6.53
N GLU A 123 -15.81 2.17 5.27
CA GLU A 123 -16.40 1.39 4.19
C GLU A 123 -15.67 0.04 4.06
N THR A 124 -16.39 -1.04 3.77
CA THR A 124 -15.75 -2.35 3.54
C THR A 124 -15.27 -2.49 2.10
N LEU A 125 -14.03 -2.96 1.91
CA LEU A 125 -13.46 -3.22 0.59
C LEU A 125 -14.02 -4.48 -0.08
N ALA A 126 -14.80 -5.28 0.63
CA ALA A 126 -15.52 -6.43 0.07
C ALA A 126 -16.73 -6.03 -0.79
N GLU A 127 -17.26 -4.81 -0.59
CA GLU A 127 -18.44 -4.34 -1.28
C GLU A 127 -18.10 -3.76 -2.68
N PRO A 128 -18.75 -4.23 -3.77
CA PRO A 128 -18.51 -3.70 -5.11
C PRO A 128 -18.77 -2.20 -5.23
N ALA A 129 -19.76 -1.67 -4.53
CA ALA A 129 -20.08 -0.24 -4.53
C ALA A 129 -18.94 0.62 -3.95
N THR A 130 -18.31 0.17 -2.86
CA THR A 130 -17.13 0.83 -2.27
C THR A 130 -15.98 0.91 -3.28
N MET A 131 -15.69 -0.20 -3.96
CA MET A 131 -14.64 -0.26 -4.97
C MET A 131 -14.94 0.66 -6.16
N ALA A 132 -16.21 0.70 -6.62
CA ALA A 132 -16.62 1.56 -7.72
C ALA A 132 -16.42 3.05 -7.37
N LEU A 133 -16.87 3.48 -6.19
CA LEU A 133 -16.70 4.86 -5.71
C LEU A 133 -15.22 5.23 -5.52
N ALA A 134 -14.41 4.31 -5.00
CA ALA A 134 -12.97 4.56 -4.86
C ALA A 134 -12.28 4.70 -6.22
N ALA A 135 -12.64 3.87 -7.19
CA ALA A 135 -12.13 3.96 -8.56
C ALA A 135 -12.55 5.27 -9.23
N GLU A 136 -13.82 5.67 -9.13
CA GLU A 136 -14.32 6.93 -9.65
C GLU A 136 -13.53 8.14 -9.09
N ARG A 137 -13.30 8.17 -7.76
CA ARG A 137 -12.48 9.20 -7.11
C ARG A 137 -11.02 9.19 -7.57
N ALA A 138 -10.52 8.04 -8.00
CA ALA A 138 -9.21 7.91 -8.61
C ALA A 138 -9.20 8.27 -10.12
N GLY A 139 -10.35 8.60 -10.70
CA GLY A 139 -10.51 8.86 -12.13
C GLY A 139 -10.51 7.61 -12.99
N LEU A 140 -10.95 6.48 -12.44
CA LEU A 140 -10.96 5.16 -13.07
C LEU A 140 -12.37 4.58 -13.09
N ASP A 141 -12.62 3.68 -14.05
CA ASP A 141 -13.85 2.91 -14.17
C ASP A 141 -13.56 1.43 -13.94
N VAL A 142 -14.23 0.83 -12.94
CA VAL A 142 -14.06 -0.58 -12.57
C VAL A 142 -14.51 -1.51 -13.71
N ALA A 143 -15.61 -1.18 -14.41
CA ALA A 143 -16.10 -2.01 -15.52
C ALA A 143 -15.07 -2.05 -16.66
N GLN A 144 -14.48 -0.90 -17.00
CA GLN A 144 -13.44 -0.80 -18.01
C GLN A 144 -12.16 -1.55 -17.57
N LEU A 145 -11.72 -1.40 -16.32
CA LEU A 145 -10.55 -2.11 -15.81
C LEU A 145 -10.72 -3.63 -15.87
N ARG A 146 -11.94 -4.13 -15.60
CA ARG A 146 -12.26 -5.57 -15.67
C ARG A 146 -12.40 -6.08 -17.10
N ALA A 147 -13.05 -5.32 -17.98
CA ALA A 147 -13.29 -5.74 -19.37
C ALA A 147 -12.01 -5.87 -20.20
N SER A 148 -10.98 -5.05 -19.89
CA SER A 148 -9.71 -5.01 -20.62
C SER A 148 -8.57 -5.67 -19.87
N GLY A 149 -8.82 -6.21 -18.67
CA GLY A 149 -7.82 -6.73 -17.78
C GLY A 149 -7.68 -8.25 -17.80
N PRO A 150 -6.65 -8.78 -17.11
CA PRO A 150 -6.51 -10.22 -16.87
C PRO A 150 -7.67 -10.77 -16.03
N SER A 151 -7.83 -12.09 -16.10
CA SER A 151 -8.76 -12.83 -15.23
C SER A 151 -8.37 -12.71 -13.74
N ASP A 152 -9.34 -12.95 -12.85
CA ASP A 152 -9.09 -12.96 -11.42
C ASP A 152 -7.97 -13.95 -11.02
N ALA A 153 -7.89 -15.11 -11.69
CA ALA A 153 -6.85 -16.11 -11.45
C ALA A 153 -5.45 -15.60 -11.83
N GLU A 154 -5.32 -14.86 -12.93
CA GLU A 154 -4.05 -14.25 -13.33
C GLU A 154 -3.66 -13.11 -12.38
N LEU A 155 -4.61 -12.32 -11.90
CA LEU A 155 -4.38 -11.26 -10.91
C LEU A 155 -3.96 -11.85 -9.56
N ASP A 156 -4.55 -12.97 -9.13
CA ASP A 156 -4.15 -13.70 -7.91
C ASP A 156 -2.75 -14.29 -8.04
N ALA A 157 -2.39 -14.82 -9.20
CA ALA A 157 -1.03 -15.30 -9.47
C ALA A 157 0.00 -14.15 -9.42
N LEU A 158 -0.35 -12.95 -9.88
CA LEU A 158 0.48 -11.76 -9.76
C LEU A 158 0.63 -11.29 -8.31
N TYR A 159 -0.44 -11.33 -7.53
CA TYR A 159 -0.41 -11.01 -6.11
C TYR A 159 0.53 -11.94 -5.34
N GLU A 160 0.49 -13.23 -5.67
CA GLU A 160 1.44 -14.21 -5.12
C GLU A 160 2.86 -13.90 -5.56
N ARG A 161 3.08 -13.65 -6.85
CA ARG A 161 4.41 -13.29 -7.38
C ARG A 161 4.97 -12.05 -6.69
N PHE A 162 4.19 -11.00 -6.47
CA PHE A 162 4.67 -9.81 -5.76
C PHE A 162 5.04 -10.10 -4.30
N THR A 163 4.36 -11.07 -3.67
CA THR A 163 4.72 -11.54 -2.34
C THR A 163 6.08 -12.25 -2.34
N GLN A 164 6.36 -13.09 -3.35
CA GLN A 164 7.68 -13.73 -3.50
C GLN A 164 8.78 -12.73 -3.88
N GLU A 165 8.48 -11.76 -4.75
CA GLU A 165 9.39 -10.66 -5.07
C GLU A 165 9.73 -9.83 -3.82
N ALA A 166 8.75 -9.54 -2.96
CA ALA A 166 8.97 -8.85 -1.69
C ALA A 166 9.93 -9.62 -0.78
N LEU A 167 9.72 -10.94 -0.62
CA LEU A 167 10.59 -11.81 0.16
C LEU A 167 12.02 -11.82 -0.40
N SER A 168 12.15 -11.99 -1.72
CA SER A 168 13.45 -11.99 -2.41
C SER A 168 14.18 -10.65 -2.28
N ALA A 169 13.46 -9.54 -2.22
CA ALA A 169 14.00 -8.21 -1.98
C ALA A 169 14.32 -7.92 -0.51
N GLY A 170 14.02 -8.83 0.42
CA GLY A 170 14.25 -8.65 1.85
C GLY A 170 13.19 -7.80 2.56
N VAL A 171 12.02 -7.62 1.95
CA VAL A 171 10.90 -6.89 2.57
C VAL A 171 10.29 -7.72 3.70
N PHE A 172 10.06 -7.08 4.85
CA PHE A 172 9.54 -7.73 6.06
C PHE A 172 8.34 -7.00 6.70
N GLY A 173 7.88 -5.91 6.11
CA GLY A 173 6.73 -5.13 6.59
C GLY A 173 6.18 -4.13 5.58
N ALA A 174 4.99 -3.60 5.84
CA ALA A 174 4.32 -2.62 4.99
C ALA A 174 4.15 -1.27 5.70
N PRO A 175 4.30 -0.15 4.95
CA PRO A 175 4.80 -0.06 3.57
C PRO A 175 6.31 -0.26 3.50
N SER A 176 6.81 -0.78 2.38
CA SER A 176 8.24 -0.79 2.05
C SER A 176 8.48 -0.22 0.67
N TYR A 177 9.49 0.62 0.56
CA TYR A 177 9.92 1.28 -0.67
C TYR A 177 11.33 0.77 -1.00
N VAL A 178 11.50 0.17 -2.18
CA VAL A 178 12.76 -0.45 -2.60
C VAL A 178 13.28 0.27 -3.84
N LEU A 179 14.50 0.77 -3.76
CA LEU A 179 15.19 1.42 -4.88
C LEU A 179 15.85 0.39 -5.80
N PRO A 180 16.21 0.74 -7.05
CA PRO A 180 16.93 -0.16 -7.96
C PRO A 180 18.26 -0.69 -7.42
N SER A 181 18.87 0.03 -6.48
CA SER A 181 20.07 -0.41 -5.75
C SER A 181 19.82 -1.57 -4.78
N GLY A 182 18.55 -1.91 -4.49
CA GLY A 182 18.17 -2.83 -3.43
C GLY A 182 18.03 -2.17 -2.06
N GLU A 183 18.25 -0.87 -1.93
CA GLU A 183 18.08 -0.14 -0.67
C GLU A 183 16.58 -0.10 -0.28
N ILE A 184 16.29 -0.52 0.97
CA ILE A 184 14.92 -0.65 1.50
C ILE A 184 14.64 0.46 2.52
N PHE A 185 13.51 1.11 2.36
CA PHE A 185 12.95 2.05 3.34
C PHE A 185 11.64 1.47 3.87
N TRP A 186 11.66 0.95 5.08
CA TRP A 186 10.47 0.37 5.70
C TRP A 186 9.77 1.34 6.63
N GLY A 187 8.49 1.58 6.39
CA GLY A 187 7.64 2.42 7.20
C GLY A 187 7.40 3.81 6.60
N GLN A 188 6.22 4.35 6.86
CA GLN A 188 5.83 5.69 6.43
C GLN A 188 6.67 6.81 7.08
N ASP A 189 7.34 6.49 8.15
CA ASP A 189 8.25 7.38 8.90
C ASP A 189 9.67 7.44 8.31
N ARG A 190 9.94 6.70 7.23
CA ARG A 190 11.23 6.71 6.49
C ARG A 190 11.15 7.49 5.17
N LEU A 191 10.04 8.16 4.90
CA LEU A 191 9.83 8.89 3.63
C LEU A 191 10.85 10.02 3.41
N GLU A 192 11.28 10.72 4.47
CA GLU A 192 12.33 11.74 4.36
C GLU A 192 13.68 11.14 3.94
N LEU A 193 14.02 9.94 4.44
CA LEU A 193 15.24 9.25 4.06
C LEU A 193 15.16 8.75 2.61
N LEU A 194 14.01 8.24 2.19
CA LEU A 194 13.74 7.87 0.80
C LEU A 194 13.94 9.08 -0.12
N GLU A 195 13.37 10.23 0.22
CA GLU A 195 13.52 11.43 -0.59
C GLU A 195 14.98 11.89 -0.70
N ARG A 196 15.73 11.82 0.40
CA ARG A 196 17.18 12.13 0.36
C ARG A 196 17.95 11.19 -0.57
N ALA A 197 17.59 9.89 -0.59
CA ALA A 197 18.21 8.92 -1.49
C ALA A 197 17.84 9.21 -2.96
N LEU A 198 16.58 9.54 -3.27
CA LEU A 198 16.17 9.94 -4.61
C LEU A 198 16.92 11.16 -5.13
N LYS A 199 17.10 12.19 -4.29
CA LYS A 199 17.85 13.40 -4.65
C LYS A 199 19.33 13.11 -4.97
N LYS A 200 19.95 12.15 -4.26
CA LYS A 200 21.32 11.71 -4.56
C LYS A 200 21.45 10.94 -5.86
N LEU A 201 20.39 10.21 -6.28
CA LEU A 201 20.38 9.48 -7.53
C LEU A 201 20.12 10.38 -8.75
N ALA A 202 19.59 11.59 -8.54
CA ALA A 202 19.31 12.58 -9.57
C ALA A 202 20.48 13.56 -9.80
N SER A 203 21.44 13.62 -8.86
CA SER A 203 22.65 14.43 -8.95
C SER A 203 23.78 13.67 -9.66
#